data_dff0e8403f883730c614a51375ce336f
#
_entry.id   dff0e8403f883730c614a51375ce336f
#
_cell.length_a   1.000
_cell.length_b   1.000
_cell.length_c   1.000
_cell.angle_alpha   90.00
_cell.angle_beta   90.00
_cell.angle_gamma   90.00
#
_symmetry.space_group_name_H-M   'P 1'
#
loop_
_entity.id
_entity.type
_entity.pdbx_description
1 polymer ?
#
loop_
_entity_poly.entity_id
_entity_poly.type
_entity_poly.pdbx_seq_one_letter_code
_entity_poly.pdbx_strand_id
1 'polypeptide(L)'
;MRDLTKGSPAKLILMFTVPLLIGNVFQQFYNMIDMIIVGQTLGKNALAAVGATGSLTFLIIGFAQGLTAGLAIITAQRYGAKDYRGLKKSFAASVVISLVVTVILTVLSLLFIRPMLQLMQTPPEILDQAQTFISIILLGIFASVSFNLLSNVIRALGDSRTPLFFLIIAVIINVVLDLIFIIYFGMGVEGAAIATVIAQVSSSVLCLVYIKKKMSLLQLRKKDFKFEKEEFAVHLNAALPMAFQSSIIAVGAIVLQAALNSLGTDVVAAQAAAGRIDQFANQPMMSFGIAMATFTAQNYGAKEYGRILQGVRQTLLMSVGFSLLAGAIVIFFGHFFVQLFVSPSETRVFELAQTYFNINGSLYWILAVLFILRYTLQGLGQSKIPTIAGMMELLMRSFAAIVLTGMWGYPGAAAASPLAWIGSVAVLLYSYMRSMKQLKHMGEEEHFTLEHAEAR
;
A
#
# COMPACT_ATOMS: atom_id res chain seq x y z
N MET A 1 -1.37 21.98 6.07
CA MET A 1 -2.37 21.10 6.73
C MET A 1 -3.75 21.48 6.22
N ARG A 2 -4.54 20.53 5.81
CA ARG A 2 -5.94 20.76 5.41
C ARG A 2 -6.87 20.06 6.38
N ASP A 3 -7.84 20.82 6.87
CA ASP A 3 -8.93 20.27 7.66
C ASP A 3 -9.94 19.61 6.68
N LEU A 4 -9.97 18.28 6.65
CA LEU A 4 -10.87 17.51 5.77
C LEU A 4 -12.32 17.49 6.31
N THR A 5 -12.55 18.08 7.46
CA THR A 5 -13.90 18.16 8.08
C THR A 5 -14.72 19.33 7.55
N LYS A 6 -14.15 20.22 6.73
CA LYS A 6 -14.82 21.42 6.19
C LYS A 6 -14.69 21.54 4.68
N GLY A 7 -15.74 21.97 4.02
CA GLY A 7 -15.80 22.15 2.56
C GLY A 7 -16.37 20.94 1.82
N SER A 8 -16.33 20.94 0.49
CA SER A 8 -16.88 19.87 -0.36
C SER A 8 -16.07 18.57 -0.21
N PRO A 9 -16.68 17.46 0.20
CA PRO A 9 -15.97 16.18 0.35
C PRO A 9 -15.28 15.72 -0.93
N ALA A 10 -15.97 15.72 -2.07
CA ALA A 10 -15.40 15.30 -3.37
C ALA A 10 -14.14 16.10 -3.72
N LYS A 11 -14.19 17.44 -3.59
CA LYS A 11 -13.04 18.30 -3.88
C LYS A 11 -11.87 18.03 -2.95
N LEU A 12 -12.13 17.86 -1.64
CA LEU A 12 -11.09 17.58 -0.65
C LEU A 12 -10.42 16.23 -0.91
N ILE A 13 -11.22 15.19 -1.15
CA ILE A 13 -10.73 13.84 -1.43
C ILE A 13 -9.91 13.84 -2.72
N LEU A 14 -10.41 14.47 -3.79
CA LEU A 14 -9.69 14.55 -5.06
C LEU A 14 -8.36 15.28 -4.92
N MET A 15 -8.35 16.43 -4.23
CA MET A 15 -7.12 17.21 -4.00
C MET A 15 -6.11 16.48 -3.09
N PHE A 16 -6.57 15.59 -2.25
CA PHE A 16 -5.72 14.72 -1.43
C PHE A 16 -5.20 13.53 -2.23
N THR A 17 -6.06 12.95 -3.08
CA THR A 17 -5.75 11.78 -3.92
C THR A 17 -4.69 12.05 -4.97
N VAL A 18 -4.72 13.22 -5.64
CA VAL A 18 -3.80 13.53 -6.75
C VAL A 18 -2.32 13.46 -6.34
N PRO A 19 -1.87 14.09 -5.24
CA PRO A 19 -0.48 13.93 -4.80
C PRO A 19 -0.13 12.49 -4.41
N LEU A 20 -1.06 11.74 -3.81
CA LEU A 20 -0.85 10.32 -3.50
C LEU A 20 -0.65 9.50 -4.78
N LEU A 21 -1.49 9.72 -5.77
CA LEU A 21 -1.39 9.05 -7.07
C LEU A 21 -0.05 9.36 -7.75
N ILE A 22 0.35 10.61 -7.80
CA ILE A 22 1.64 11.03 -8.36
C ILE A 22 2.77 10.31 -7.62
N GLY A 23 2.75 10.29 -6.28
CA GLY A 23 3.77 9.61 -5.46
C GLY A 23 3.83 8.11 -5.74
N ASN A 24 2.68 7.44 -5.83
CA ASN A 24 2.60 6.02 -6.11
C ASN A 24 3.13 5.68 -7.52
N VAL A 25 2.80 6.50 -8.52
CA VAL A 25 3.30 6.34 -9.90
C VAL A 25 4.81 6.57 -9.94
N PHE A 26 5.32 7.61 -9.28
CA PHE A 26 6.77 7.85 -9.15
C PHE A 26 7.48 6.67 -8.49
N GLN A 27 6.89 6.05 -7.47
CA GLN A 27 7.45 4.88 -6.82
C GLN A 27 7.57 3.70 -7.78
N GLN A 28 6.59 3.50 -8.69
CA GLN A 28 6.66 2.45 -9.71
C GLN A 28 7.78 2.72 -10.72
N PHE A 29 7.90 3.94 -11.20
CA PHE A 29 9.00 4.32 -12.09
C PHE A 29 10.36 4.17 -11.42
N TYR A 30 10.47 4.56 -10.16
CA TYR A 30 11.68 4.40 -9.37
C TYR A 30 12.14 2.93 -9.32
N ASN A 31 11.24 2.01 -8.94
CA ASN A 31 11.55 0.58 -8.90
C ASN A 31 12.01 0.05 -10.26
N MET A 32 11.42 0.55 -11.35
CA MET A 32 11.85 0.21 -12.71
C MET A 32 13.26 0.73 -13.04
N ILE A 33 13.55 1.99 -12.70
CA ILE A 33 14.86 2.63 -12.96
C ILE A 33 15.96 1.89 -12.20
N ASP A 34 15.72 1.57 -10.93
CA ASP A 34 16.66 0.82 -10.10
C ASP A 34 17.02 -0.54 -10.71
N MET A 35 16.01 -1.29 -11.16
CA MET A 35 16.22 -2.56 -11.85
C MET A 35 16.98 -2.40 -13.20
N ILE A 36 16.71 -1.34 -13.94
CA ILE A 36 17.42 -1.04 -15.19
C ILE A 36 18.89 -0.75 -14.90
N ILE A 37 19.18 0.08 -13.90
CA ILE A 37 20.56 0.40 -13.51
C ILE A 37 21.31 -0.86 -13.11
N VAL A 38 20.74 -1.67 -12.23
CA VAL A 38 21.37 -2.94 -11.80
C VAL A 38 21.57 -3.89 -12.98
N GLY A 39 20.57 -4.09 -13.82
CA GLY A 39 20.65 -4.99 -14.96
C GLY A 39 21.67 -4.57 -16.02
N GLN A 40 21.73 -3.27 -16.33
CA GLN A 40 22.64 -2.73 -17.36
C GLN A 40 24.09 -2.64 -16.88
N THR A 41 24.31 -2.41 -15.58
CA THR A 41 25.64 -2.16 -15.02
C THR A 41 26.27 -3.42 -14.42
N LEU A 42 25.49 -4.24 -13.70
CA LEU A 42 25.96 -5.41 -12.97
C LEU A 42 25.65 -6.74 -13.70
N GLY A 43 24.76 -6.69 -14.69
CA GLY A 43 24.43 -7.82 -15.53
C GLY A 43 23.32 -8.72 -15.01
N LYS A 44 23.08 -9.82 -15.72
CA LYS A 44 21.94 -10.73 -15.56
C LYS A 44 21.85 -11.35 -14.16
N ASN A 45 22.97 -11.80 -13.61
CA ASN A 45 22.96 -12.49 -12.31
C ASN A 45 22.60 -11.54 -11.17
N ALA A 46 23.12 -10.31 -11.19
CA ALA A 46 22.77 -9.30 -10.20
C ALA A 46 21.29 -8.91 -10.28
N LEU A 47 20.77 -8.73 -11.49
CA LEU A 47 19.35 -8.46 -11.70
C LEU A 47 18.47 -9.61 -11.19
N ALA A 48 18.87 -10.86 -11.47
CA ALA A 48 18.16 -12.03 -10.98
C ALA A 48 18.21 -12.14 -9.45
N ALA A 49 19.35 -11.81 -8.82
CA ALA A 49 19.49 -11.79 -7.37
C ALA A 49 18.57 -10.77 -6.71
N VAL A 50 18.54 -9.53 -7.22
CA VAL A 50 17.62 -8.48 -6.73
C VAL A 50 16.16 -8.90 -6.94
N GLY A 51 15.84 -9.43 -8.11
CA GLY A 51 14.49 -9.91 -8.44
C GLY A 51 14.01 -11.04 -7.52
N ALA A 52 14.88 -11.99 -7.18
CA ALA A 52 14.56 -13.10 -6.28
C ALA A 52 14.18 -12.65 -4.85
N THR A 53 14.65 -11.48 -4.43
CA THR A 53 14.33 -10.92 -3.10
C THR A 53 12.99 -10.18 -3.07
N GLY A 54 12.40 -9.89 -4.23
CA GLY A 54 11.23 -9.00 -4.34
C GLY A 54 10.02 -9.45 -3.52
N SER A 55 9.69 -10.74 -3.53
CA SER A 55 8.57 -11.28 -2.77
C SER A 55 8.78 -11.19 -1.26
N LEU A 56 10.00 -11.47 -0.78
CA LEU A 56 10.35 -11.35 0.63
C LEU A 56 10.37 -9.90 1.09
N THR A 57 10.93 -9.02 0.26
CA THR A 57 10.91 -7.57 0.51
C THR A 57 9.46 -7.06 0.61
N PHE A 58 8.59 -7.47 -0.31
CA PHE A 58 7.18 -7.10 -0.29
C PHE A 58 6.47 -7.62 0.98
N LEU A 59 6.74 -8.85 1.38
CA LEU A 59 6.17 -9.44 2.59
C LEU A 59 6.56 -8.65 3.86
N ILE A 60 7.84 -8.34 4.01
CA ILE A 60 8.38 -7.70 5.22
C ILE A 60 8.07 -6.20 5.24
N ILE A 61 8.35 -5.50 4.14
CA ILE A 61 8.10 -4.06 4.04
C ILE A 61 6.60 -3.78 3.98
N GLY A 62 5.81 -4.63 3.31
CA GLY A 62 4.36 -4.52 3.28
C GLY A 62 3.74 -4.63 4.67
N PHE A 63 4.25 -5.53 5.52
CA PHE A 63 3.86 -5.59 6.93
C PHE A 63 4.11 -4.26 7.65
N ALA A 64 5.31 -3.69 7.50
CA ALA A 64 5.67 -2.41 8.09
C ALA A 64 4.82 -1.24 7.57
N GLN A 65 4.51 -1.23 6.28
CA GLN A 65 3.63 -0.22 5.66
C GLN A 65 2.20 -0.31 6.21
N GLY A 66 1.63 -1.51 6.31
CA GLY A 66 0.32 -1.74 6.92
C GLY A 66 0.27 -1.30 8.38
N LEU A 67 1.32 -1.62 9.15
CA LEU A 67 1.46 -1.22 10.54
C LEU A 67 1.42 0.32 10.67
N THR A 68 2.29 1.02 9.95
CA THR A 68 2.42 2.48 10.04
C THR A 68 1.17 3.20 9.55
N ALA A 69 0.50 2.67 8.52
CA ALA A 69 -0.78 3.19 8.05
C ALA A 69 -1.88 3.07 9.12
N GLY A 70 -1.97 1.91 9.79
CA GLY A 70 -2.94 1.69 10.87
C GLY A 70 -2.69 2.56 12.09
N LEU A 71 -1.44 2.79 12.47
CA LEU A 71 -1.08 3.71 13.55
C LEU A 71 -1.53 5.14 13.25
N ALA A 72 -1.40 5.59 12.00
CA ALA A 72 -1.79 6.93 11.59
C ALA A 72 -3.32 7.17 11.60
N ILE A 73 -4.14 6.13 11.52
CA ILE A 73 -5.60 6.25 11.62
C ILE A 73 -6.02 6.88 12.96
N ILE A 74 -5.46 6.41 14.07
CA ILE A 74 -5.76 6.95 15.39
C ILE A 74 -5.33 8.42 15.49
N THR A 75 -4.17 8.76 14.95
CA THR A 75 -3.70 10.15 14.87
C THR A 75 -4.66 11.03 14.07
N ALA A 76 -5.15 10.53 12.92
CA ALA A 76 -6.12 11.26 12.09
C ALA A 76 -7.47 11.47 12.79
N GLN A 77 -7.97 10.48 13.52
CA GLN A 77 -9.20 10.59 14.30
C GLN A 77 -9.06 11.67 15.40
N ARG A 78 -7.95 11.67 16.13
CA ARG A 78 -7.68 12.68 17.17
C ARG A 78 -7.49 14.08 16.60
N TYR A 79 -6.88 14.18 15.42
CA TYR A 79 -6.79 15.45 14.71
C TYR A 79 -8.18 15.99 14.36
N GLY A 80 -9.06 15.15 13.81
CA GLY A 80 -10.44 15.52 13.51
C GLY A 80 -11.23 15.94 14.75
N ALA A 81 -11.04 15.23 15.87
CA ALA A 81 -11.64 15.56 17.18
C ALA A 81 -11.07 16.83 17.83
N LYS A 82 -10.04 17.45 17.24
CA LYS A 82 -9.28 18.57 17.83
C LYS A 82 -8.66 18.25 19.20
N ASP A 83 -8.49 16.98 19.50
CA ASP A 83 -7.78 16.49 20.69
C ASP A 83 -6.26 16.54 20.44
N TYR A 84 -5.68 17.71 20.50
CA TYR A 84 -4.25 17.92 20.23
C TYR A 84 -3.35 17.28 21.29
N ARG A 85 -3.82 17.09 22.50
CA ARG A 85 -3.08 16.39 23.56
C ARG A 85 -3.05 14.89 23.27
N GLY A 86 -4.19 14.31 22.96
CA GLY A 86 -4.30 12.93 22.52
C GLY A 86 -3.54 12.65 21.22
N LEU A 87 -3.54 13.60 20.28
CA LEU A 87 -2.79 13.52 19.03
C LEU A 87 -1.28 13.35 19.27
N LYS A 88 -0.69 14.14 20.18
CA LYS A 88 0.72 14.01 20.54
C LYS A 88 1.04 12.66 21.20
N LYS A 89 0.16 12.21 22.12
CA LYS A 89 0.28 10.87 22.73
C LYS A 89 0.18 9.77 21.68
N SER A 90 -0.75 9.89 20.72
CA SER A 90 -0.90 8.95 19.62
C SER A 90 0.35 8.87 18.76
N PHE A 91 0.92 10.01 18.39
CA PHE A 91 2.16 10.04 17.63
C PHE A 91 3.32 9.44 18.41
N ALA A 92 3.48 9.78 19.69
CA ALA A 92 4.51 9.20 20.55
C ALA A 92 4.37 7.67 20.68
N ALA A 93 3.15 7.17 20.90
CA ALA A 93 2.86 5.74 20.94
C ALA A 93 3.21 5.06 19.60
N SER A 94 2.85 5.69 18.49
CA SER A 94 3.19 5.19 17.14
C SER A 94 4.68 5.08 16.91
N VAL A 95 5.47 6.07 17.38
CA VAL A 95 6.94 6.03 17.31
C VAL A 95 7.50 4.84 18.11
N VAL A 96 7.03 4.64 19.35
CA VAL A 96 7.50 3.54 20.19
C VAL A 96 7.12 2.18 19.60
N ILE A 97 5.88 2.00 19.17
CA ILE A 97 5.42 0.74 18.54
C ILE A 97 6.23 0.46 17.28
N SER A 98 6.42 1.46 16.42
CA SER A 98 7.19 1.30 15.19
C SER A 98 8.65 0.95 15.47
N LEU A 99 9.27 1.53 16.50
CA LEU A 99 10.64 1.21 16.91
C LEU A 99 10.75 -0.24 17.37
N VAL A 100 9.87 -0.69 18.26
CA VAL A 100 9.86 -2.07 18.77
C VAL A 100 9.64 -3.06 17.62
N VAL A 101 8.65 -2.82 16.78
CA VAL A 101 8.36 -3.71 15.64
C VAL A 101 9.52 -3.72 14.64
N THR A 102 10.15 -2.57 14.39
CA THR A 102 11.34 -2.50 13.53
C THR A 102 12.47 -3.38 14.04
N VAL A 103 12.78 -3.32 15.34
CA VAL A 103 13.82 -4.17 15.94
C VAL A 103 13.47 -5.64 15.80
N ILE A 104 12.22 -6.02 16.10
CA ILE A 104 11.75 -7.41 15.97
C ILE A 104 11.85 -7.89 14.52
N LEU A 105 11.35 -7.11 13.57
CA LEU A 105 11.39 -7.45 12.14
C LEU A 105 12.84 -7.59 11.65
N THR A 106 13.72 -6.66 12.02
CA THR A 106 15.13 -6.70 11.62
C THR A 106 15.80 -7.97 12.13
N VAL A 107 15.68 -8.26 13.43
CA VAL A 107 16.31 -9.43 14.05
C VAL A 107 15.78 -10.73 13.46
N LEU A 108 14.45 -10.91 13.42
CA LEU A 108 13.83 -12.12 12.89
C LEU A 108 14.15 -12.31 11.40
N SER A 109 14.06 -11.26 10.61
CA SER A 109 14.33 -11.35 9.18
C SER A 109 15.78 -11.70 8.89
N LEU A 110 16.75 -11.08 9.56
CA LEU A 110 18.17 -11.38 9.36
C LEU A 110 18.54 -12.81 9.80
N LEU A 111 17.90 -13.32 10.85
CA LEU A 111 18.14 -14.71 11.31
C LEU A 111 17.63 -15.75 10.30
N PHE A 112 16.49 -15.47 9.64
CA PHE A 112 15.82 -16.45 8.79
C PHE A 112 15.97 -16.20 7.28
N ILE A 113 16.66 -15.14 6.86
CA ILE A 113 16.69 -14.75 5.45
C ILE A 113 17.31 -15.81 4.54
N ARG A 114 18.44 -16.41 4.95
CA ARG A 114 19.10 -17.45 4.14
C ARG A 114 18.25 -18.73 4.04
N PRO A 115 17.69 -19.28 5.14
CA PRO A 115 16.74 -20.37 5.04
C PRO A 115 15.52 -20.07 4.16
N MET A 116 14.99 -18.83 4.21
CA MET A 116 13.85 -18.42 3.38
C MET A 116 14.21 -18.37 1.90
N LEU A 117 15.37 -17.82 1.55
CA LEU A 117 15.84 -17.81 0.15
C LEU A 117 16.06 -19.23 -0.38
N GLN A 118 16.59 -20.14 0.46
CA GLN A 118 16.76 -21.55 0.10
C GLN A 118 15.40 -22.27 -0.07
N LEU A 119 14.45 -22.00 0.82
CA LEU A 119 13.10 -22.55 0.72
C LEU A 119 12.37 -22.08 -0.56
N MET A 120 12.66 -20.87 -1.00
CA MET A 120 12.17 -20.32 -2.27
C MET A 120 12.92 -20.87 -3.50
N GLN A 121 13.85 -21.82 -3.30
CA GLN A 121 14.65 -22.43 -4.35
C GLN A 121 15.46 -21.42 -5.16
N THR A 122 15.99 -20.39 -4.49
CA THR A 122 16.88 -19.42 -5.14
C THR A 122 18.13 -20.16 -5.67
N PRO A 123 18.47 -19.99 -6.96
CA PRO A 123 19.63 -20.66 -7.54
C PRO A 123 20.91 -20.40 -6.75
N PRO A 124 21.76 -21.43 -6.51
CA PRO A 124 22.98 -21.27 -5.73
C PRO A 124 23.95 -20.21 -6.26
N GLU A 125 23.93 -19.98 -7.58
CA GLU A 125 24.80 -19.01 -8.27
C GLU A 125 24.52 -17.57 -7.88
N ILE A 126 23.27 -17.25 -7.48
CA ILE A 126 22.83 -15.90 -7.12
C ILE A 126 22.46 -15.78 -5.64
N LEU A 127 22.49 -16.88 -4.88
CA LEU A 127 22.03 -16.91 -3.49
C LEU A 127 22.79 -15.92 -2.60
N ASP A 128 24.12 -15.86 -2.71
CA ASP A 128 24.93 -14.97 -1.90
C ASP A 128 24.70 -13.50 -2.24
N GLN A 129 24.55 -13.16 -3.53
CA GLN A 129 24.20 -11.81 -3.96
C GLN A 129 22.79 -11.41 -3.48
N ALA A 130 21.82 -12.30 -3.58
CA ALA A 130 20.46 -12.08 -3.10
C ALA A 130 20.45 -11.87 -1.59
N GLN A 131 21.18 -12.70 -0.83
CA GLN A 131 21.30 -12.55 0.62
C GLN A 131 21.97 -11.24 0.99
N THR A 132 23.05 -10.85 0.31
CA THR A 132 23.74 -9.58 0.56
C THR A 132 22.81 -8.39 0.34
N PHE A 133 22.14 -8.36 -0.81
CA PHE A 133 21.21 -7.28 -1.15
C PHE A 133 20.10 -7.13 -0.10
N ILE A 134 19.34 -8.20 0.15
CA ILE A 134 18.21 -8.14 1.06
C ILE A 134 18.64 -7.90 2.51
N SER A 135 19.79 -8.42 2.94
CA SER A 135 20.31 -8.20 4.31
C SER A 135 20.59 -6.72 4.56
N ILE A 136 21.13 -6.00 3.58
CA ILE A 136 21.35 -4.56 3.69
C ILE A 136 20.02 -3.81 3.74
N ILE A 137 19.05 -4.18 2.90
CA ILE A 137 17.70 -3.60 2.92
C ILE A 137 17.04 -3.82 4.29
N LEU A 138 17.18 -5.01 4.87
CA LEU A 138 16.61 -5.35 6.18
C LEU A 138 17.31 -4.63 7.33
N LEU A 139 18.61 -4.46 7.28
CA LEU A 139 19.34 -3.60 8.22
C LEU A 139 18.89 -2.15 8.15
N GLY A 140 18.51 -1.71 6.96
CA GLY A 140 17.96 -0.37 6.69
C GLY A 140 16.45 -0.23 6.87
N ILE A 141 15.73 -1.26 7.33
CA ILE A 141 14.27 -1.23 7.46
C ILE A 141 13.78 -0.11 8.39
N PHE A 142 14.59 0.28 9.37
CA PHE A 142 14.30 1.42 10.25
C PHE A 142 14.07 2.71 9.47
N ALA A 143 14.82 2.92 8.40
CA ALA A 143 14.67 4.11 7.54
C ALA A 143 13.35 4.07 6.78
N SER A 144 13.00 2.91 6.21
CA SER A 144 11.73 2.71 5.52
C SER A 144 10.53 2.86 6.46
N VAL A 145 10.57 2.23 7.64
CA VAL A 145 9.50 2.35 8.65
C VAL A 145 9.37 3.80 9.13
N SER A 146 10.48 4.48 9.39
CA SER A 146 10.47 5.88 9.83
C SER A 146 9.85 6.78 8.77
N PHE A 147 10.26 6.65 7.51
CA PHE A 147 9.69 7.44 6.41
C PHE A 147 8.19 7.15 6.24
N ASN A 148 7.78 5.89 6.26
CA ASN A 148 6.37 5.51 6.13
C ASN A 148 5.54 6.05 7.31
N LEU A 149 6.01 5.90 8.55
CA LEU A 149 5.32 6.43 9.72
C LEU A 149 5.16 7.95 9.64
N LEU A 150 6.25 8.68 9.41
CA LEU A 150 6.23 10.14 9.36
C LEU A 150 5.38 10.66 8.21
N SER A 151 5.46 10.03 7.04
CA SER A 151 4.61 10.35 5.89
C SER A 151 3.13 10.12 6.18
N ASN A 152 2.79 8.99 6.79
CA ASN A 152 1.41 8.66 7.14
C ASN A 152 0.87 9.61 8.20
N VAL A 153 1.67 10.02 9.18
CA VAL A 153 1.26 10.99 10.21
C VAL A 153 1.09 12.39 9.62
N ILE A 154 1.97 12.83 8.72
CA ILE A 154 1.82 14.10 7.99
C ILE A 154 0.52 14.08 7.16
N ARG A 155 0.24 12.98 6.47
CA ARG A 155 -1.03 12.78 5.73
C ARG A 155 -2.24 12.76 6.63
N ALA A 156 -2.13 12.16 7.83
CA ALA A 156 -3.20 12.14 8.83
C ALA A 156 -3.69 13.55 9.23
N LEU A 157 -2.81 14.55 9.13
CA LEU A 157 -3.11 15.96 9.35
C LEU A 157 -3.55 16.69 8.06
N GLY A 158 -3.84 15.96 6.98
CA GLY A 158 -4.37 16.50 5.73
C GLY A 158 -3.34 17.03 4.74
N ASP A 159 -2.05 16.72 4.93
CA ASP A 159 -0.98 17.11 4.00
C ASP A 159 -0.46 15.89 3.21
N SER A 160 -0.96 15.69 2.01
CA SER A 160 -0.48 14.64 1.09
C SER A 160 0.60 15.12 0.13
N ARG A 161 0.87 16.44 0.07
CA ARG A 161 1.84 17.02 -0.87
C ARG A 161 3.27 16.93 -0.36
N THR A 162 3.49 17.26 0.90
CA THR A 162 4.83 17.30 1.48
C THR A 162 5.54 15.94 1.43
N PRO A 163 4.90 14.81 1.80
CA PRO A 163 5.51 13.49 1.62
C PRO A 163 5.85 13.16 0.16
N LEU A 164 5.05 13.63 -0.81
CA LEU A 164 5.36 13.48 -2.24
C LEU A 164 6.67 14.17 -2.61
N PHE A 165 6.88 15.42 -2.20
CA PHE A 165 8.12 16.14 -2.49
C PHE A 165 9.33 15.43 -1.90
N PHE A 166 9.24 14.94 -0.67
CA PHE A 166 10.31 14.19 -0.03
C PHE A 166 10.58 12.85 -0.71
N LEU A 167 9.54 12.18 -1.20
CA LEU A 167 9.70 10.98 -2.02
C LEU A 167 10.45 11.27 -3.32
N ILE A 168 10.10 12.36 -4.03
CA ILE A 168 10.78 12.75 -5.27
C ILE A 168 12.26 13.03 -5.01
N ILE A 169 12.58 13.75 -3.94
CA ILE A 169 13.96 14.01 -3.54
C ILE A 169 14.71 12.70 -3.24
N ALA A 170 14.07 11.77 -2.52
CA ALA A 170 14.64 10.46 -2.24
C ALA A 170 14.94 9.65 -3.51
N VAL A 171 14.03 9.67 -4.47
CA VAL A 171 14.22 9.00 -5.77
C VAL A 171 15.43 9.58 -6.51
N ILE A 172 15.58 10.89 -6.54
CA ILE A 172 16.75 11.55 -7.17
C ILE A 172 18.02 11.15 -6.44
N ILE A 173 18.06 11.20 -5.12
CA ILE A 173 19.22 10.79 -4.30
C ILE A 173 19.57 9.33 -4.59
N ASN A 174 18.60 8.44 -4.62
CA ASN A 174 18.82 7.02 -4.88
C ASN A 174 19.44 6.80 -6.25
N VAL A 175 18.86 7.35 -7.32
CA VAL A 175 19.38 7.17 -8.69
C VAL A 175 20.81 7.71 -8.80
N VAL A 176 21.10 8.87 -8.24
CA VAL A 176 22.45 9.45 -8.23
C VAL A 176 23.43 8.55 -7.47
N LEU A 177 23.04 8.06 -6.30
CA LEU A 177 23.90 7.18 -5.48
C LEU A 177 24.09 5.80 -6.11
N ASP A 178 23.08 5.25 -6.78
CA ASP A 178 23.23 4.00 -7.54
C ASP A 178 24.32 4.13 -8.60
N LEU A 179 24.27 5.21 -9.37
CA LEU A 179 25.28 5.46 -10.40
C LEU A 179 26.68 5.67 -9.79
N ILE A 180 26.78 6.41 -8.69
CA ILE A 180 28.05 6.65 -8.00
C ILE A 180 28.61 5.35 -7.42
N PHE A 181 27.81 4.59 -6.66
CA PHE A 181 28.27 3.40 -5.97
C PHE A 181 28.58 2.25 -6.93
N ILE A 182 27.75 2.03 -7.93
CA ILE A 182 27.90 0.93 -8.86
C ILE A 182 28.96 1.26 -9.93
N ILE A 183 28.87 2.43 -10.56
CA ILE A 183 29.74 2.77 -11.70
C ILE A 183 31.08 3.35 -11.23
N TYR A 184 31.04 4.32 -10.33
CA TYR A 184 32.27 5.03 -9.92
C TYR A 184 33.07 4.23 -8.88
N PHE A 185 32.41 3.69 -7.84
CA PHE A 185 33.09 2.90 -6.81
C PHE A 185 33.20 1.40 -7.16
N GLY A 186 32.55 0.95 -8.23
CA GLY A 186 32.61 -0.45 -8.66
C GLY A 186 31.96 -1.43 -7.68
N MET A 187 30.98 -0.98 -6.89
CA MET A 187 30.24 -1.84 -5.95
C MET A 187 29.29 -2.74 -6.73
N GLY A 188 28.97 -3.89 -6.15
CA GLY A 188 27.96 -4.82 -6.66
C GLY A 188 26.53 -4.45 -6.23
N VAL A 189 25.70 -5.47 -6.03
CA VAL A 189 24.31 -5.29 -5.55
C VAL A 189 24.23 -4.58 -4.20
N GLU A 190 25.25 -4.66 -3.38
CA GLU A 190 25.38 -3.92 -2.11
C GLU A 190 25.33 -2.42 -2.33
N GLY A 191 25.88 -1.92 -3.43
CA GLY A 191 25.82 -0.50 -3.79
C GLY A 191 24.39 -0.01 -3.98
N ALA A 192 23.57 -0.76 -4.73
CA ALA A 192 22.16 -0.47 -4.94
C ALA A 192 21.38 -0.51 -3.61
N ALA A 193 21.61 -1.52 -2.78
CA ALA A 193 20.95 -1.65 -1.49
C ALA A 193 21.29 -0.48 -0.54
N ILE A 194 22.57 -0.11 -0.45
CA ILE A 194 23.02 1.03 0.38
C ILE A 194 22.43 2.34 -0.13
N ALA A 195 22.39 2.56 -1.44
CA ALA A 195 21.79 3.75 -2.04
C ALA A 195 20.32 3.88 -1.67
N THR A 196 19.57 2.78 -1.72
CA THR A 196 18.16 2.72 -1.30
C THR A 196 18.01 3.12 0.17
N VAL A 197 18.82 2.55 1.06
CA VAL A 197 18.77 2.87 2.50
C VAL A 197 19.10 4.35 2.75
N ILE A 198 20.13 4.89 2.12
CA ILE A 198 20.50 6.31 2.28
C ILE A 198 19.36 7.22 1.78
N ALA A 199 18.74 6.90 0.65
CA ALA A 199 17.61 7.66 0.13
C ALA A 199 16.42 7.65 1.12
N GLN A 200 16.12 6.52 1.73
CA GLN A 200 15.07 6.38 2.75
C GLN A 200 15.40 7.17 4.03
N VAL A 201 16.65 7.11 4.49
CA VAL A 201 17.11 7.93 5.63
C VAL A 201 16.96 9.42 5.31
N SER A 202 17.36 9.84 4.11
CA SER A 202 17.23 11.25 3.69
C SER A 202 15.78 11.73 3.73
N SER A 203 14.84 10.92 3.22
CA SER A 203 13.40 11.21 3.28
C SER A 203 12.90 11.33 4.72
N SER A 204 13.33 10.40 5.58
CA SER A 204 12.95 10.41 7.02
C SER A 204 13.45 11.67 7.71
N VAL A 205 14.69 12.08 7.44
CA VAL A 205 15.28 13.30 7.99
C VAL A 205 14.51 14.53 7.49
N LEU A 206 14.17 14.59 6.20
CA LEU A 206 13.37 15.70 5.65
C LEU A 206 11.98 15.78 6.32
N CYS A 207 11.32 14.64 6.55
CA CYS A 207 10.06 14.60 7.29
C CYS A 207 10.22 15.13 8.73
N LEU A 208 11.25 14.69 9.44
CA LEU A 208 11.53 15.15 10.81
C LEU A 208 11.80 16.65 10.88
N VAL A 209 12.62 17.17 9.96
CA VAL A 209 12.90 18.62 9.87
C VAL A 209 11.63 19.40 9.58
N TYR A 210 10.80 18.90 8.68
CA TYR A 210 9.52 19.52 8.35
C TYR A 210 8.58 19.55 9.55
N ILE A 211 8.42 18.43 10.25
CA ILE A 211 7.61 18.33 11.47
C ILE A 211 8.11 19.34 12.52
N LYS A 212 9.43 19.36 12.76
CA LYS A 212 10.04 20.26 13.74
C LYS A 212 9.82 21.74 13.40
N LYS A 213 9.89 22.11 12.11
CA LYS A 213 9.81 23.52 11.69
C LYS A 213 8.38 24.00 11.41
N LYS A 214 7.51 23.14 10.92
CA LYS A 214 6.21 23.54 10.34
C LYS A 214 4.98 22.92 11.01
N MET A 215 5.14 21.85 11.80
CA MET A 215 4.03 21.10 12.38
C MET A 215 4.10 21.06 13.91
N SER A 216 3.77 22.19 14.55
CA SER A 216 3.81 22.33 16.02
C SER A 216 2.96 21.29 16.76
N LEU A 217 1.87 20.82 16.14
CA LEU A 217 0.99 19.77 16.68
C LEU A 217 1.68 18.40 16.79
N LEU A 218 2.73 18.15 16.01
CA LEU A 218 3.49 16.89 16.02
C LEU A 218 4.82 17.01 16.77
N GLN A 219 5.12 18.14 17.38
CA GLN A 219 6.34 18.30 18.19
C GLN A 219 6.17 17.59 19.53
N LEU A 220 6.92 16.51 19.70
CA LEU A 220 6.88 15.67 20.89
C LEU A 220 7.77 16.23 22.01
N ARG A 221 7.29 16.08 23.24
CA ARG A 221 8.02 16.37 24.48
C ARG A 221 8.12 15.09 25.32
N LYS A 222 9.06 15.02 26.27
CA LYS A 222 9.22 13.86 27.15
C LYS A 222 7.92 13.42 27.85
N LYS A 223 7.06 14.37 28.18
CA LYS A 223 5.75 14.11 28.81
C LYS A 223 4.78 13.36 27.89
N ASP A 224 4.91 13.48 26.58
CA ASP A 224 4.01 12.87 25.60
C ASP A 224 4.26 11.36 25.47
N PHE A 225 5.42 10.87 25.96
CA PHE A 225 5.75 9.45 26.04
C PHE A 225 5.23 8.76 27.32
N LYS A 226 4.50 9.47 28.16
CA LYS A 226 3.80 8.88 29.31
C LYS A 226 2.39 8.52 28.88
N PHE A 227 2.17 7.28 28.52
CA PHE A 227 0.88 6.75 28.12
C PHE A 227 0.57 5.45 28.84
N GLU A 228 -0.71 5.17 28.98
CA GLU A 228 -1.26 4.00 29.62
C GLU A 228 -1.34 2.80 28.69
N LYS A 229 -1.59 1.61 29.20
CA LYS A 229 -1.70 0.37 28.41
C LYS A 229 -2.80 0.46 27.35
N GLU A 230 -3.88 1.19 27.65
CA GLU A 230 -5.02 1.41 26.75
C GLU A 230 -4.59 2.13 25.47
N GLU A 231 -3.65 3.06 25.57
CA GLU A 231 -3.09 3.78 24.42
C GLU A 231 -2.42 2.82 23.42
N PHE A 232 -1.61 1.89 23.93
CA PHE A 232 -0.99 0.86 23.09
C PHE A 232 -2.02 -0.08 22.49
N ALA A 233 -3.01 -0.52 23.29
CA ALA A 233 -4.04 -1.44 22.83
C ALA A 233 -4.86 -0.86 21.68
N VAL A 234 -5.26 0.41 21.76
CA VAL A 234 -6.01 1.10 20.69
C VAL A 234 -5.19 1.13 19.39
N HIS A 235 -3.91 1.50 19.48
CA HIS A 235 -3.02 1.56 18.31
C HIS A 235 -2.75 0.18 17.71
N LEU A 236 -2.45 -0.82 18.53
CA LEU A 236 -2.19 -2.18 18.06
C LEU A 236 -3.44 -2.83 17.45
N ASN A 237 -4.63 -2.59 18.02
CA ASN A 237 -5.89 -3.09 17.46
C ASN A 237 -6.21 -2.50 16.07
N ALA A 238 -5.76 -1.29 15.78
CA ALA A 238 -5.88 -0.70 14.45
C ALA A 238 -4.77 -1.17 13.50
N ALA A 239 -3.53 -1.21 13.98
CA ALA A 239 -2.34 -1.37 13.15
C ALA A 239 -1.99 -2.82 12.83
N LEU A 240 -2.04 -3.74 13.81
CA LEU A 240 -1.67 -5.14 13.59
C LEU A 240 -2.53 -5.85 12.54
N PRO A 241 -3.86 -5.71 12.54
CA PRO A 241 -4.68 -6.30 11.47
C PRO A 241 -4.29 -5.78 10.08
N MET A 242 -3.98 -4.50 9.94
CA MET A 242 -3.55 -3.93 8.66
C MET A 242 -2.18 -4.43 8.23
N ALA A 243 -1.26 -4.62 9.17
CA ALA A 243 0.05 -5.20 8.93
C ALA A 243 -0.08 -6.64 8.41
N PHE A 244 -0.84 -7.49 9.10
CA PHE A 244 -1.10 -8.86 8.68
C PHE A 244 -1.86 -8.96 7.36
N GLN A 245 -2.80 -8.07 7.10
CA GLN A 245 -3.52 -8.01 5.82
C GLN A 245 -2.56 -7.88 4.64
N SER A 246 -1.57 -6.99 4.72
CA SER A 246 -0.57 -6.81 3.66
C SER A 246 0.23 -8.08 3.42
N SER A 247 0.61 -8.80 4.48
CA SER A 247 1.32 -10.08 4.39
C SER A 247 0.45 -11.19 3.79
N ILE A 248 -0.83 -11.25 4.16
CA ILE A 248 -1.79 -12.24 3.63
C ILE A 248 -1.97 -12.05 2.11
N ILE A 249 -2.07 -10.81 1.65
CA ILE A 249 -2.18 -10.49 0.22
C ILE A 249 -0.91 -10.94 -0.53
N ALA A 250 0.27 -10.72 0.06
CA ALA A 250 1.55 -11.17 -0.49
C ALA A 250 1.60 -12.70 -0.66
N VAL A 251 1.16 -13.46 0.32
CA VAL A 251 1.09 -14.93 0.26
C VAL A 251 0.17 -15.38 -0.88
N GLY A 252 -0.98 -14.72 -1.05
CA GLY A 252 -1.91 -15.03 -2.14
C GLY A 252 -1.30 -14.82 -3.53
N ALA A 253 -0.47 -13.78 -3.69
CA ALA A 253 0.25 -13.53 -4.93
C ALA A 253 1.31 -14.62 -5.22
N ILE A 254 2.00 -15.13 -4.20
CA ILE A 254 2.96 -16.22 -4.32
C ILE A 254 2.28 -17.52 -4.76
N VAL A 255 1.13 -17.86 -4.18
CA VAL A 255 0.35 -19.05 -4.56
C VAL A 255 -0.08 -18.98 -6.03
N LEU A 256 -0.58 -17.83 -6.48
CA LEU A 256 -0.95 -17.63 -7.87
C LEU A 256 0.25 -17.75 -8.81
N GLN A 257 1.39 -17.18 -8.45
CA GLN A 257 2.61 -17.27 -9.25
C GLN A 257 3.08 -18.70 -9.45
N ALA A 258 2.99 -19.56 -8.43
CA ALA A 258 3.31 -20.97 -8.53
C ALA A 258 2.40 -21.69 -9.55
N ALA A 259 1.11 -21.39 -9.57
CA ALA A 259 0.16 -21.93 -10.54
C ALA A 259 0.48 -21.45 -11.99
N LEU A 260 0.80 -20.17 -12.15
CA LEU A 260 1.18 -19.60 -13.46
C LEU A 260 2.46 -20.24 -14.02
N ASN A 261 3.44 -20.50 -13.17
CA ASN A 261 4.68 -21.15 -13.57
C ASN A 261 4.45 -22.55 -14.15
N SER A 262 3.45 -23.27 -13.67
CA SER A 262 3.08 -24.60 -14.18
C SER A 262 2.45 -24.58 -15.57
N LEU A 263 1.98 -23.44 -16.05
CA LEU A 263 1.34 -23.28 -17.36
C LEU A 263 2.31 -22.95 -18.51
N GLY A 264 3.58 -22.74 -18.21
CA GLY A 264 4.61 -22.52 -19.20
C GLY A 264 5.07 -21.06 -19.34
N THR A 265 6.12 -20.88 -20.14
CA THR A 265 6.84 -19.61 -20.27
C THR A 265 6.03 -18.50 -20.91
N ASP A 266 5.18 -18.81 -21.91
CA ASP A 266 4.34 -17.83 -22.60
C ASP A 266 3.31 -17.22 -21.64
N VAL A 267 2.73 -18.04 -20.76
CA VAL A 267 1.79 -17.60 -19.73
C VAL A 267 2.48 -16.70 -18.71
N VAL A 268 3.67 -17.08 -18.26
CA VAL A 268 4.45 -16.27 -17.31
C VAL A 268 4.83 -14.93 -17.95
N ALA A 269 5.24 -14.90 -19.20
CA ALA A 269 5.57 -13.68 -19.92
C ALA A 269 4.35 -12.77 -20.11
N ALA A 270 3.20 -13.34 -20.49
CA ALA A 270 1.95 -12.61 -20.65
C ALA A 270 1.47 -12.01 -19.33
N GLN A 271 1.51 -12.79 -18.26
CA GLN A 271 1.13 -12.36 -16.92
C GLN A 271 2.07 -11.25 -16.41
N ALA A 272 3.37 -11.36 -16.67
CA ALA A 272 4.33 -10.33 -16.28
C ALA A 272 4.06 -9.01 -16.99
N ALA A 273 3.85 -9.03 -18.30
CA ALA A 273 3.55 -7.82 -19.08
C ALA A 273 2.19 -7.22 -18.69
N ALA A 274 1.13 -8.04 -18.67
CA ALA A 274 -0.21 -7.60 -18.28
C ALA A 274 -0.25 -7.09 -16.85
N GLY A 275 0.43 -7.75 -15.93
CA GLY A 275 0.51 -7.36 -14.51
C GLY A 275 1.18 -6.01 -14.28
N ARG A 276 2.17 -5.63 -15.11
CA ARG A 276 2.77 -4.29 -15.05
C ARG A 276 1.77 -3.20 -15.44
N ILE A 277 1.01 -3.43 -16.50
CA ILE A 277 -0.03 -2.52 -16.96
C ILE A 277 -1.16 -2.43 -15.93
N ASP A 278 -1.59 -3.57 -15.40
CA ASP A 278 -2.59 -3.69 -14.33
C ASP A 278 -2.18 -2.88 -13.08
N GLN A 279 -0.92 -2.94 -12.69
CA GLN A 279 -0.37 -2.19 -11.57
C GLN A 279 -0.59 -0.68 -11.72
N PHE A 280 -0.32 -0.13 -12.91
CA PHE A 280 -0.58 1.28 -13.19
C PHE A 280 -2.08 1.62 -13.19
N ALA A 281 -2.92 0.75 -13.75
CA ALA A 281 -4.36 0.93 -13.75
C ALA A 281 -4.99 0.93 -12.34
N ASN A 282 -4.39 0.19 -11.42
CA ASN A 282 -4.87 0.05 -10.04
C ASN A 282 -4.46 1.22 -9.11
N GLN A 283 -3.38 1.94 -9.44
CA GLN A 283 -2.85 3.02 -8.59
C GLN A 283 -3.86 4.12 -8.26
N PRO A 284 -4.67 4.63 -9.20
CA PRO A 284 -5.67 5.64 -8.89
C PRO A 284 -6.75 5.14 -7.93
N MET A 285 -7.24 3.91 -8.12
CA MET A 285 -8.26 3.30 -7.25
C MET A 285 -7.74 3.13 -5.82
N MET A 286 -6.51 2.66 -5.67
CA MET A 286 -5.85 2.54 -4.37
C MET A 286 -5.64 3.92 -3.73
N SER A 287 -5.25 4.93 -4.50
CA SER A 287 -5.03 6.29 -4.01
C SER A 287 -6.32 6.93 -3.50
N PHE A 288 -7.46 6.71 -4.17
CA PHE A 288 -8.78 7.09 -3.67
C PHE A 288 -9.10 6.39 -2.34
N GLY A 289 -8.77 5.11 -2.23
CA GLY A 289 -8.94 4.37 -0.98
C GLY A 289 -8.15 5.00 0.17
N ILE A 290 -6.86 5.22 0.00
CA ILE A 290 -6.00 5.85 1.02
C ILE A 290 -6.53 7.23 1.43
N ALA A 291 -6.97 8.04 0.47
CA ALA A 291 -7.59 9.34 0.73
C ALA A 291 -8.88 9.18 1.56
N MET A 292 -9.69 8.16 1.25
CA MET A 292 -10.91 7.85 2.03
C MET A 292 -10.60 7.44 3.46
N ALA A 293 -9.54 6.69 3.72
CA ALA A 293 -9.15 6.33 5.09
C ALA A 293 -8.89 7.58 5.94
N THR A 294 -8.10 8.52 5.43
CA THR A 294 -7.78 9.77 6.13
C THR A 294 -9.02 10.66 6.28
N PHE A 295 -9.80 10.81 5.21
CA PHE A 295 -11.04 11.59 5.24
C PHE A 295 -12.03 11.03 6.26
N THR A 296 -12.26 9.73 6.24
CA THR A 296 -13.16 9.04 7.17
C THR A 296 -12.66 9.19 8.61
N ALA A 297 -11.36 8.97 8.86
CA ALA A 297 -10.79 9.06 10.21
C ALA A 297 -10.94 10.46 10.80
N GLN A 298 -10.62 11.52 10.03
CA GLN A 298 -10.79 12.90 10.52
C GLN A 298 -12.26 13.24 10.77
N ASN A 299 -13.16 12.91 9.84
CA ASN A 299 -14.61 13.20 10.01
C ASN A 299 -15.24 12.35 11.12
N TYR A 300 -14.77 11.11 11.32
CA TYR A 300 -15.22 10.29 12.45
C TYR A 300 -14.81 10.90 13.79
N GLY A 301 -13.57 11.36 13.91
CA GLY A 301 -13.10 12.06 15.11
C GLY A 301 -13.85 13.38 15.37
N ALA A 302 -14.21 14.09 14.30
CA ALA A 302 -15.00 15.33 14.37
C ALA A 302 -16.50 15.09 14.58
N LYS A 303 -16.95 13.82 14.60
CA LYS A 303 -18.36 13.39 14.64
C LYS A 303 -19.21 13.85 13.44
N GLU A 304 -18.57 14.18 12.35
CA GLU A 304 -19.19 14.60 11.10
C GLU A 304 -19.64 13.39 10.26
N TYR A 305 -20.56 12.59 10.83
CA TYR A 305 -20.97 11.30 10.26
C TYR A 305 -21.66 11.43 8.91
N GLY A 306 -22.48 12.46 8.71
CA GLY A 306 -23.13 12.75 7.45
C GLY A 306 -22.14 13.02 6.31
N ARG A 307 -21.00 13.66 6.63
CA ARG A 307 -19.91 13.90 5.66
C ARG A 307 -19.21 12.64 5.25
N ILE A 308 -19.07 11.64 6.16
CA ILE A 308 -18.51 10.33 5.81
C ILE A 308 -19.40 9.66 4.76
N LEU A 309 -20.72 9.61 5.00
CA LEU A 309 -21.69 9.01 4.07
C LEU A 309 -21.64 9.69 2.69
N GLN A 310 -21.61 11.03 2.66
CA GLN A 310 -21.49 11.81 1.44
C GLN A 310 -20.15 11.57 0.72
N GLY A 311 -19.05 11.58 1.46
CA GLY A 311 -17.69 11.35 0.95
C GLY A 311 -17.56 9.98 0.31
N VAL A 312 -18.04 8.92 0.97
CA VAL A 312 -18.03 7.57 0.42
C VAL A 312 -18.81 7.48 -0.88
N ARG A 313 -20.05 8.03 -0.91
CA ARG A 313 -20.88 8.01 -2.13
C ARG A 313 -20.18 8.71 -3.30
N GLN A 314 -19.63 9.89 -3.06
CA GLN A 314 -18.95 10.67 -4.10
C GLN A 314 -17.66 9.99 -4.57
N THR A 315 -16.89 9.41 -3.65
CA THR A 315 -15.65 8.71 -4.00
C THR A 315 -15.91 7.41 -4.73
N LEU A 316 -16.96 6.66 -4.36
CA LEU A 316 -17.40 5.48 -5.12
C LEU A 316 -17.72 5.86 -6.58
N LEU A 317 -18.47 6.93 -6.81
CA LEU A 317 -18.80 7.40 -8.16
C LEU A 317 -17.53 7.76 -8.95
N MET A 318 -16.61 8.50 -8.35
CA MET A 318 -15.36 8.89 -9.01
C MET A 318 -14.45 7.68 -9.27
N SER A 319 -14.26 6.81 -8.31
CA SER A 319 -13.37 5.64 -8.41
C SER A 319 -13.92 4.58 -9.36
N VAL A 320 -15.22 4.30 -9.31
CA VAL A 320 -15.87 3.38 -10.24
C VAL A 320 -15.87 3.96 -11.67
N GLY A 321 -16.18 5.24 -11.84
CA GLY A 321 -16.11 5.91 -13.15
C GLY A 321 -14.70 5.82 -13.75
N PHE A 322 -13.66 6.09 -12.95
CA PHE A 322 -12.27 5.91 -13.37
C PHE A 322 -11.95 4.45 -13.71
N SER A 323 -12.40 3.50 -12.89
CA SER A 323 -12.13 2.06 -13.10
C SER A 323 -12.76 1.52 -14.40
N LEU A 324 -13.94 1.99 -14.75
CA LEU A 324 -14.60 1.65 -16.02
C LEU A 324 -13.80 2.21 -17.22
N LEU A 325 -13.31 3.44 -17.10
CA LEU A 325 -12.45 4.04 -18.12
C LEU A 325 -11.12 3.28 -18.24
N ALA A 326 -10.45 2.98 -17.14
CA ALA A 326 -9.20 2.23 -17.12
C ALA A 326 -9.39 0.82 -17.69
N GLY A 327 -10.49 0.15 -17.33
CA GLY A 327 -10.87 -1.16 -17.87
C GLY A 327 -11.07 -1.12 -19.38
N ALA A 328 -11.79 -0.13 -19.89
CA ALA A 328 -11.97 0.07 -21.33
C ALA A 328 -10.62 0.31 -22.03
N ILE A 329 -9.75 1.15 -21.46
CA ILE A 329 -8.42 1.42 -22.03
C ILE A 329 -7.59 0.14 -22.12
N VAL A 330 -7.51 -0.68 -21.08
CA VAL A 330 -6.69 -1.91 -21.13
C VAL A 330 -7.29 -2.98 -22.04
N ILE A 331 -8.62 -3.05 -22.15
CA ILE A 331 -9.29 -4.01 -23.04
C ILE A 331 -9.07 -3.62 -24.52
N PHE A 332 -9.26 -2.37 -24.87
CA PHE A 332 -9.19 -1.91 -26.26
C PHE A 332 -7.79 -1.53 -26.73
N PHE A 333 -6.95 -1.05 -25.83
CA PHE A 333 -5.60 -0.55 -26.13
C PHE A 333 -4.47 -1.33 -25.44
N GLY A 334 -4.77 -2.38 -24.67
CA GLY A 334 -3.78 -3.16 -23.93
C GLY A 334 -2.70 -3.76 -24.84
N HIS A 335 -3.05 -4.12 -26.07
CA HIS A 335 -2.10 -4.60 -27.06
C HIS A 335 -0.93 -3.62 -27.29
N PHE A 336 -1.19 -2.34 -27.41
CA PHE A 336 -0.15 -1.31 -27.57
C PHE A 336 0.79 -1.22 -26.37
N PHE A 337 0.23 -1.37 -25.17
CA PHE A 337 1.05 -1.35 -23.94
C PHE A 337 1.91 -2.61 -23.79
N VAL A 338 1.40 -3.77 -24.18
CA VAL A 338 2.17 -5.04 -24.15
C VAL A 338 3.36 -4.99 -25.10
N GLN A 339 3.26 -4.30 -26.24
CA GLN A 339 4.36 -4.10 -27.18
C GLN A 339 5.59 -3.42 -26.57
N LEU A 340 5.44 -2.69 -25.47
CA LEU A 340 6.56 -2.09 -24.75
C LEU A 340 7.44 -3.13 -24.04
N PHE A 341 6.89 -4.32 -23.78
CA PHE A 341 7.55 -5.36 -22.98
C PHE A 341 7.91 -6.61 -23.79
N VAL A 342 7.19 -6.85 -24.89
CA VAL A 342 7.28 -8.11 -25.66
C VAL A 342 7.40 -7.81 -27.15
N SER A 343 8.23 -8.58 -27.85
CA SER A 343 8.39 -8.46 -29.29
C SER A 343 7.08 -8.72 -30.03
N PRO A 344 6.77 -7.97 -31.10
CA PRO A 344 5.57 -8.17 -31.92
C PRO A 344 5.42 -9.58 -32.52
N SER A 345 6.51 -10.35 -32.59
CA SER A 345 6.49 -11.74 -33.08
C SER A 345 5.85 -12.73 -32.09
N GLU A 346 5.73 -12.38 -30.81
CA GLU A 346 5.23 -13.24 -29.75
C GLU A 346 3.68 -13.21 -29.68
N THR A 347 3.01 -13.63 -30.75
CA THR A 347 1.55 -13.55 -30.90
C THR A 347 0.78 -14.23 -29.77
N ARG A 348 1.30 -15.38 -29.29
CA ARG A 348 0.69 -16.12 -28.18
C ARG A 348 0.66 -15.32 -26.87
N VAL A 349 1.73 -14.57 -26.58
CA VAL A 349 1.80 -13.71 -25.39
C VAL A 349 0.77 -12.59 -25.47
N PHE A 350 0.58 -12.00 -26.64
CA PHE A 350 -0.47 -10.98 -26.85
C PHE A 350 -1.89 -11.52 -26.64
N GLU A 351 -2.19 -12.73 -27.15
CA GLU A 351 -3.50 -13.36 -26.94
C GLU A 351 -3.77 -13.64 -25.48
N LEU A 352 -2.78 -14.16 -24.75
CA LEU A 352 -2.90 -14.42 -23.32
C LEU A 352 -3.04 -13.14 -22.51
N ALA A 353 -2.26 -12.10 -22.82
CA ALA A 353 -2.39 -10.79 -22.17
C ALA A 353 -3.78 -10.17 -22.43
N GLN A 354 -4.32 -10.30 -23.65
CA GLN A 354 -5.66 -9.84 -23.97
C GLN A 354 -6.74 -10.59 -23.17
N THR A 355 -6.56 -11.90 -22.97
CA THR A 355 -7.44 -12.71 -22.10
C THR A 355 -7.44 -12.16 -20.67
N TYR A 356 -6.26 -11.82 -20.15
CA TYR A 356 -6.14 -11.19 -18.83
C TYR A 356 -6.89 -9.87 -18.77
N PHE A 357 -6.68 -8.97 -19.75
CA PHE A 357 -7.34 -7.66 -19.77
C PHE A 357 -8.85 -7.76 -19.91
N ASN A 358 -9.35 -8.70 -20.72
CA ASN A 358 -10.78 -8.92 -20.87
C ASN A 358 -11.44 -9.35 -19.55
N ILE A 359 -10.79 -10.22 -18.80
CA ILE A 359 -11.29 -10.72 -17.51
C ILE A 359 -11.13 -9.66 -16.42
N ASN A 360 -9.92 -9.17 -16.21
CA ASN A 360 -9.62 -8.25 -15.11
C ASN A 360 -10.13 -6.82 -15.37
N GLY A 361 -9.91 -6.31 -16.59
CA GLY A 361 -10.33 -4.96 -16.98
C GLY A 361 -11.84 -4.75 -16.89
N SER A 362 -12.65 -5.74 -17.26
CA SER A 362 -14.12 -5.68 -17.16
C SER A 362 -14.62 -5.66 -15.71
N LEU A 363 -13.79 -6.07 -14.75
CA LEU A 363 -14.15 -6.20 -13.33
C LEU A 363 -13.39 -5.22 -12.42
N TYR A 364 -12.63 -4.26 -12.96
CA TYR A 364 -11.94 -3.22 -12.16
C TYR A 364 -12.90 -2.40 -11.29
N TRP A 365 -14.16 -2.26 -11.66
CA TRP A 365 -15.14 -1.56 -10.85
C TRP A 365 -15.38 -2.28 -9.50
N ILE A 366 -15.25 -3.60 -9.44
CA ILE A 366 -15.31 -4.36 -8.19
C ILE A 366 -14.10 -4.04 -7.30
N LEU A 367 -12.92 -3.94 -7.91
CA LEU A 367 -11.70 -3.53 -7.20
C LEU A 367 -11.81 -2.10 -6.66
N ALA A 368 -12.39 -1.18 -7.44
CA ALA A 368 -12.66 0.18 -6.99
C ALA A 368 -13.58 0.19 -5.75
N VAL A 369 -14.67 -0.56 -5.79
CA VAL A 369 -15.57 -0.73 -4.64
C VAL A 369 -14.82 -1.33 -3.44
N LEU A 370 -14.04 -2.39 -3.66
CA LEU A 370 -13.24 -3.04 -2.63
C LEU A 370 -12.35 -2.04 -1.89
N PHE A 371 -11.59 -1.23 -2.60
CA PHE A 371 -10.69 -0.26 -1.98
C PHE A 371 -11.46 0.77 -1.15
N ILE A 372 -12.55 1.33 -1.69
CA ILE A 372 -13.32 2.34 -0.96
C ILE A 372 -13.93 1.78 0.31
N LEU A 373 -14.56 0.58 0.26
CA LEU A 373 -15.14 -0.04 1.44
C LEU A 373 -14.08 -0.40 2.48
N ARG A 374 -12.98 -1.01 2.06
CA ARG A 374 -11.86 -1.40 2.92
C ARG A 374 -11.29 -0.22 3.68
N TYR A 375 -10.88 0.80 2.96
CA TYR A 375 -10.24 1.97 3.56
C TYR A 375 -11.20 2.83 4.39
N THR A 376 -12.49 2.87 4.03
CA THR A 376 -13.51 3.50 4.87
C THR A 376 -13.63 2.81 6.23
N LEU A 377 -13.72 1.47 6.26
CA LEU A 377 -13.78 0.70 7.52
C LEU A 377 -12.48 0.87 8.34
N GLN A 378 -11.33 0.90 7.69
CA GLN A 378 -10.06 1.18 8.35
C GLN A 378 -10.04 2.59 8.96
N GLY A 379 -10.52 3.59 8.24
CA GLY A 379 -10.66 4.97 8.75
C GLY A 379 -11.58 5.10 9.98
N LEU A 380 -12.59 4.23 10.09
CA LEU A 380 -13.41 4.09 11.28
C LEU A 380 -12.70 3.37 12.45
N GLY A 381 -11.49 2.88 12.26
CA GLY A 381 -10.76 2.06 13.23
C GLY A 381 -11.16 0.58 13.22
N GLN A 382 -12.00 0.14 12.28
CA GLN A 382 -12.47 -1.24 12.16
C GLN A 382 -11.54 -2.07 11.26
N SER A 383 -10.27 -2.23 11.64
CA SER A 383 -9.27 -2.90 10.82
C SER A 383 -9.39 -4.42 10.77
N LYS A 384 -10.08 -5.05 11.72
CA LYS A 384 -10.26 -6.52 11.79
C LYS A 384 -11.06 -7.05 10.60
N ILE A 385 -12.11 -6.37 10.19
CA ILE A 385 -12.96 -6.81 9.08
C ILE A 385 -12.21 -6.76 7.74
N PRO A 386 -11.51 -5.67 7.38
CA PRO A 386 -10.62 -5.65 6.23
C PRO A 386 -9.58 -6.78 6.22
N THR A 387 -9.08 -7.19 7.38
CA THR A 387 -8.15 -8.32 7.48
C THR A 387 -8.83 -9.65 7.17
N ILE A 388 -10.05 -9.88 7.69
CA ILE A 388 -10.86 -11.05 7.34
C ILE A 388 -11.19 -11.07 5.83
N ALA A 389 -11.48 -9.92 5.25
CA ALA A 389 -11.67 -9.78 3.81
C ALA A 389 -10.38 -10.12 3.01
N GLY A 390 -9.20 -9.76 3.52
CA GLY A 390 -7.91 -10.18 2.98
C GLY A 390 -7.69 -11.70 3.04
N MET A 391 -8.13 -12.35 4.12
CA MET A 391 -8.11 -13.82 4.21
C MET A 391 -9.05 -14.44 3.17
N MET A 392 -10.21 -13.85 2.93
CA MET A 392 -11.11 -14.28 1.86
C MET A 392 -10.46 -14.13 0.47
N GLU A 393 -9.71 -13.04 0.24
CA GLU A 393 -8.93 -12.89 -1.00
C GLU A 393 -7.91 -14.02 -1.17
N LEU A 394 -7.20 -14.39 -0.12
CA LEU A 394 -6.25 -15.50 -0.15
C LEU A 394 -6.95 -16.82 -0.50
N LEU A 395 -8.08 -17.11 0.15
CA LEU A 395 -8.85 -18.34 -0.11
C LEU A 395 -9.36 -18.41 -1.55
N MET A 396 -9.97 -17.33 -2.04
CA MET A 396 -10.53 -17.28 -3.40
C MET A 396 -9.44 -17.33 -4.46
N ARG A 397 -8.31 -16.66 -4.23
CA ARG A 397 -7.16 -16.68 -5.12
C ARG A 397 -6.51 -18.05 -5.15
N SER A 398 -6.37 -18.72 -4.02
CA SER A 398 -5.83 -20.08 -3.92
C SER A 398 -6.77 -21.08 -4.59
N PHE A 399 -8.07 -20.94 -4.41
CA PHE A 399 -9.08 -21.76 -5.10
C PHE A 399 -8.96 -21.62 -6.63
N ALA A 400 -8.89 -20.40 -7.14
CA ALA A 400 -8.71 -20.16 -8.57
C ALA A 400 -7.37 -20.69 -9.09
N ALA A 401 -6.28 -20.47 -8.35
CA ALA A 401 -4.96 -20.93 -8.72
C ALA A 401 -4.86 -22.47 -8.79
N ILE A 402 -5.52 -23.19 -7.92
CA ILE A 402 -5.45 -24.65 -7.84
C ILE A 402 -6.57 -25.30 -8.69
N VAL A 403 -7.80 -24.92 -8.46
CA VAL A 403 -8.97 -25.61 -9.06
C VAL A 403 -9.27 -25.06 -10.44
N LEU A 404 -9.48 -23.75 -10.59
CA LEU A 404 -9.89 -23.18 -11.87
C LEU A 404 -8.78 -23.23 -12.91
N THR A 405 -7.52 -23.07 -12.49
CA THR A 405 -6.36 -23.25 -13.38
C THR A 405 -6.26 -24.69 -13.87
N GLY A 406 -6.53 -25.66 -13.01
CA GLY A 406 -6.59 -27.06 -13.39
C GLY A 406 -7.71 -27.40 -14.38
N MET A 407 -8.85 -26.71 -14.28
CA MET A 407 -10.00 -26.92 -15.15
C MET A 407 -9.91 -26.15 -16.48
N TRP A 408 -9.47 -24.91 -16.45
CA TRP A 408 -9.57 -23.97 -17.58
C TRP A 408 -8.23 -23.41 -18.04
N GLY A 409 -7.11 -23.82 -17.43
CA GLY A 409 -5.78 -23.28 -17.76
C GLY A 409 -5.64 -21.80 -17.39
N TYR A 410 -5.05 -21.02 -18.28
CA TYR A 410 -4.76 -19.60 -18.00
C TYR A 410 -5.99 -18.72 -17.73
N PRO A 411 -7.14 -18.86 -18.41
CA PRO A 411 -8.36 -18.13 -18.01
C PRO A 411 -8.75 -18.34 -16.56
N GLY A 412 -8.57 -19.54 -16.02
CA GLY A 412 -8.79 -19.84 -14.60
C GLY A 412 -7.82 -19.10 -13.69
N ALA A 413 -6.55 -19.06 -14.05
CA ALA A 413 -5.53 -18.30 -13.33
C ALA A 413 -5.79 -16.78 -13.41
N ALA A 414 -6.17 -16.26 -14.58
CA ALA A 414 -6.49 -14.87 -14.79
C ALA A 414 -7.72 -14.41 -13.99
N ALA A 415 -8.67 -15.31 -13.72
CA ALA A 415 -9.84 -15.04 -12.90
C ALA A 415 -9.54 -14.98 -11.39
N ALA A 416 -8.33 -15.33 -10.96
CA ALA A 416 -7.96 -15.39 -9.54
C ALA A 416 -8.12 -14.05 -8.82
N SER A 417 -7.67 -12.95 -9.44
CA SER A 417 -7.79 -11.62 -8.85
C SER A 417 -9.24 -11.14 -8.79
N PRO A 418 -10.04 -11.18 -9.86
CA PRO A 418 -11.45 -10.82 -9.80
C PRO A 418 -12.26 -11.63 -8.78
N LEU A 419 -12.03 -12.94 -8.67
CA LEU A 419 -12.69 -13.77 -7.65
C LEU A 419 -12.29 -13.35 -6.23
N ALA A 420 -11.02 -13.05 -6.01
CA ALA A 420 -10.53 -12.51 -4.74
C ALA A 420 -11.25 -11.20 -4.39
N TRP A 421 -11.42 -10.29 -5.38
CA TRP A 421 -12.12 -9.02 -5.17
C TRP A 421 -13.61 -9.24 -4.82
N ILE A 422 -14.29 -10.14 -5.52
CA ILE A 422 -15.70 -10.48 -5.25
C ILE A 422 -15.85 -11.03 -3.83
N GLY A 423 -15.01 -11.98 -3.45
CA GLY A 423 -15.04 -12.57 -2.10
C GLY A 423 -14.77 -11.53 -1.00
N SER A 424 -13.80 -10.66 -1.22
CA SER A 424 -13.47 -9.58 -0.31
C SER A 424 -14.61 -8.55 -0.18
N VAL A 425 -15.19 -8.13 -1.30
CA VAL A 425 -16.32 -7.17 -1.30
C VAL A 425 -17.53 -7.75 -0.58
N ALA A 426 -17.81 -9.05 -0.73
CA ALA A 426 -18.93 -9.71 -0.03
C ALA A 426 -18.77 -9.58 1.50
N VAL A 427 -17.57 -9.82 2.03
CA VAL A 427 -17.26 -9.66 3.46
C VAL A 427 -17.34 -8.21 3.90
N LEU A 428 -16.72 -7.29 3.12
CA LEU A 428 -16.68 -5.87 3.44
C LEU A 428 -18.06 -5.23 3.39
N LEU A 429 -18.89 -5.59 2.41
CA LEU A 429 -20.20 -4.97 2.18
C LEU A 429 -21.14 -5.18 3.38
N TYR A 430 -21.16 -6.38 3.95
CA TYR A 430 -21.95 -6.65 5.15
C TYR A 430 -21.58 -5.73 6.31
N SER A 431 -20.27 -5.67 6.62
CA SER A 431 -19.79 -4.83 7.71
C SER A 431 -19.95 -3.33 7.41
N TYR A 432 -19.72 -2.94 6.16
CA TYR A 432 -19.92 -1.57 5.71
C TYR A 432 -21.36 -1.11 5.90
N MET A 433 -22.35 -1.87 5.44
CA MET A 433 -23.76 -1.53 5.59
C MET A 433 -24.15 -1.37 7.06
N ARG A 434 -23.66 -2.27 7.93
CA ARG A 434 -23.88 -2.19 9.37
C ARG A 434 -23.27 -0.92 9.95
N SER A 435 -22.03 -0.62 9.62
CA SER A 435 -21.32 0.58 10.11
C SER A 435 -21.98 1.87 9.61
N MET A 436 -22.41 1.92 8.35
CA MET A 436 -23.08 3.11 7.80
C MET A 436 -24.45 3.34 8.47
N LYS A 437 -25.19 2.27 8.77
CA LYS A 437 -26.44 2.37 9.54
C LYS A 437 -26.20 2.92 10.95
N GLN A 438 -25.14 2.47 11.63
CA GLN A 438 -24.76 2.98 12.94
C GLN A 438 -24.36 4.46 12.87
N LEU A 439 -23.54 4.86 11.89
CA LEU A 439 -23.16 6.27 11.74
C LEU A 439 -24.35 7.18 11.47
N LYS A 440 -25.32 6.72 10.66
CA LYS A 440 -26.54 7.48 10.42
C LYS A 440 -27.32 7.71 11.72
N HIS A 441 -27.47 6.67 12.52
CA HIS A 441 -28.18 6.76 13.82
C HIS A 441 -27.47 7.68 14.80
N MET A 442 -26.13 7.56 14.90
CA MET A 442 -25.33 8.46 15.74
C MET A 442 -25.44 9.93 15.30
N GLY A 443 -25.51 10.19 14.00
CA GLY A 443 -25.71 11.54 13.47
C GLY A 443 -27.10 12.12 13.79
N GLU A 444 -28.13 11.30 13.76
CA GLU A 444 -29.50 11.69 14.12
C GLU A 444 -29.62 12.02 15.63
N GLU A 445 -29.00 11.21 16.49
CA GLU A 445 -28.96 11.44 17.95
C GLU A 445 -28.20 12.72 18.31
N GLU A 446 -27.11 13.02 17.64
CA GLU A 446 -26.32 14.22 17.90
C GLU A 446 -27.07 15.48 17.47
N HIS A 447 -27.75 15.44 16.32
CA HIS A 447 -28.60 16.56 15.86
C HIS A 447 -29.73 16.84 16.83
N PHE A 448 -30.41 15.79 17.30
CA PHE A 448 -31.48 15.91 18.31
C PHE A 448 -30.97 16.51 19.63
N THR A 449 -29.78 16.14 20.07
CA THR A 449 -29.18 16.65 21.32
C THR A 449 -28.82 18.14 21.19
N LEU A 450 -28.29 18.56 20.02
CA LEU A 450 -27.94 19.97 19.76
C LEU A 450 -29.17 20.85 19.68
N GLU A 451 -30.24 20.44 19.00
CA GLU A 451 -31.51 21.19 18.92
C GLU A 451 -32.16 21.42 20.30
N HIS A 452 -32.06 20.41 21.17
CA HIS A 452 -32.59 20.52 22.53
C HIS A 452 -31.69 21.33 23.47
N ALA A 453 -30.39 21.45 23.17
CA ALA A 453 -29.46 22.31 23.92
C ALA A 453 -29.61 23.81 23.54
N GLU A 454 -29.91 24.10 22.25
CA GLU A 454 -30.18 25.47 21.77
C GLU A 454 -31.57 25.99 22.14
N ALA A 455 -32.51 25.09 22.45
CA ALA A 455 -33.86 25.43 22.87
C ALA A 455 -33.99 25.72 24.39
N ARG A 456 -32.91 25.55 25.14
CA ARG A 456 -32.81 25.92 26.57
C ARG A 456 -31.94 27.15 26.75
#